data_fcc278be65096e154a1cd6db5abc29e8
#
_entry.id   fcc278be65096e154a1cd6db5abc29e8
#
_cell.length_a   1.000
_cell.length_b   1.000
_cell.length_c   1.000
_cell.angle_alpha   90.00
_cell.angle_beta   90.00
_cell.angle_gamma   90.00
#
_symmetry.space_group_name_H-M   'P 1'
#
loop_
_entity.id
_entity.type
_entity.pdbx_description
1 polymer ?
#
loop_
_entity_poly.entity_id
_entity_poly.type
_entity_poly.pdbx_seq_one_letter_code
_entity_poly.pdbx_strand_id
1 'polypeptide(L)'
;MSKKIALTNMDIVWEDKEANKIQCEEMIKEAADEHADIILFPEMTLTGFSLRVKEMADYHEETITYFSALAAKYSIMIGFGYITMPDEFGRNHFCFVDENGSVLADYEKIHPFTHGGETKAYRGGSEICHISVDEMRLGMAVCYDLRFPEMFRQMPLDTNVIFLIANWPESRIR
;
A
#
# COMPACT_ATOMS: atom_id res chain seq x y z
N MET A 1 -8.89 20.78 9.12
CA MET A 1 -9.76 19.83 9.88
C MET A 1 -8.93 18.62 10.27
N SER A 2 -9.23 17.95 11.40
CA SER A 2 -8.55 16.69 11.77
C SER A 2 -9.10 15.56 10.89
N LYS A 3 -8.21 14.69 10.37
CA LYS A 3 -8.58 13.47 9.65
C LYS A 3 -8.53 12.27 10.60
N LYS A 4 -9.54 11.41 10.56
CA LYS A 4 -9.57 10.12 11.28
C LYS A 4 -9.01 9.04 10.36
N ILE A 5 -7.93 8.39 10.78
CA ILE A 5 -7.23 7.38 9.99
C ILE A 5 -7.38 6.03 10.68
N ALA A 6 -7.92 5.05 9.96
CA ALA A 6 -7.95 3.65 10.36
C ALA A 6 -6.68 2.94 9.85
N LEU A 7 -5.95 2.31 10.77
CA LEU A 7 -4.80 1.46 10.43
C LEU A 7 -5.20 0.00 10.62
N THR A 8 -5.06 -0.80 9.57
CA THR A 8 -5.45 -2.20 9.65
C THR A 8 -4.31 -3.11 10.11
N ASN A 9 -4.66 -4.14 10.85
CA ASN A 9 -3.80 -5.26 11.16
C ASN A 9 -4.52 -6.54 10.68
N MET A 10 -4.20 -6.96 9.44
CA MET A 10 -4.85 -8.09 8.79
C MET A 10 -4.20 -9.41 9.17
N ASP A 11 -5.03 -10.44 9.35
CA ASP A 11 -4.60 -11.84 9.31
C ASP A 11 -4.60 -12.30 7.84
N ILE A 12 -3.55 -11.91 7.11
CA ILE A 12 -3.46 -12.14 5.67
C ILE A 12 -3.38 -13.64 5.38
N VAL A 13 -4.33 -14.16 4.61
CA VAL A 13 -4.25 -15.50 4.05
C VAL A 13 -3.23 -15.48 2.90
N TRP A 14 -2.07 -16.11 3.12
CA TRP A 14 -0.95 -16.01 2.21
C TRP A 14 -1.29 -16.54 0.82
N GLU A 15 -1.08 -15.70 -0.20
CA GLU A 15 -1.34 -15.96 -1.62
C GLU A 15 -2.80 -16.27 -1.98
N ASP A 16 -3.77 -15.90 -1.14
CA ASP A 16 -5.20 -16.04 -1.42
C ASP A 16 -5.88 -14.67 -1.54
N LYS A 17 -5.87 -14.14 -2.78
CA LYS A 17 -6.44 -12.81 -3.06
C LYS A 17 -7.94 -12.73 -2.71
N GLU A 18 -8.71 -13.79 -2.96
CA GLU A 18 -10.16 -13.75 -2.74
C GLU A 18 -10.51 -13.75 -1.25
N ALA A 19 -9.83 -14.58 -0.45
CA ALA A 19 -10.02 -14.55 1.01
C ALA A 19 -9.63 -13.18 1.60
N ASN A 20 -8.54 -12.58 1.11
CA ASN A 20 -8.09 -11.27 1.58
C ASN A 20 -9.00 -10.12 1.12
N LYS A 21 -9.61 -10.19 -0.05
CA LYS A 21 -10.64 -9.24 -0.50
C LYS A 21 -11.82 -9.18 0.47
N ILE A 22 -12.32 -10.35 0.91
CA ILE A 22 -13.43 -10.41 1.87
C ILE A 22 -13.07 -9.67 3.15
N GLN A 23 -11.88 -9.95 3.73
CA GLN A 23 -11.42 -9.26 4.93
C GLN A 23 -11.28 -7.74 4.71
N CYS A 24 -10.71 -7.33 3.56
CA CYS A 24 -10.55 -5.90 3.23
C CYS A 24 -11.91 -5.18 3.19
N GLU A 25 -12.91 -5.75 2.53
CA GLU A 25 -14.24 -5.13 2.43
C GLU A 25 -14.92 -5.01 3.80
N GLU A 26 -14.81 -6.02 4.67
CA GLU A 26 -15.32 -5.97 6.04
C GLU A 26 -14.65 -4.85 6.84
N MET A 27 -13.32 -4.74 6.78
CA MET A 27 -12.57 -3.69 7.48
C MET A 27 -12.87 -2.28 6.93
N ILE A 28 -13.04 -2.13 5.61
CA ILE A 28 -13.42 -0.86 4.99
C ILE A 28 -14.80 -0.43 5.47
N LYS A 29 -15.75 -1.37 5.50
CA LYS A 29 -17.09 -1.09 5.99
C LYS A 29 -17.07 -0.65 7.45
N GLU A 30 -16.35 -1.37 8.31
CA GLU A 30 -16.21 -1.01 9.74
C GLU A 30 -15.58 0.38 9.91
N ALA A 31 -14.51 0.68 9.17
CA ALA A 31 -13.87 2.00 9.20
C ALA A 31 -14.81 3.11 8.77
N ALA A 32 -15.62 2.88 7.72
CA ALA A 32 -16.61 3.85 7.24
C ALA A 32 -17.75 4.05 8.25
N ASP A 33 -18.26 2.98 8.85
CA ASP A 33 -19.27 3.02 9.92
C ASP A 33 -18.76 3.82 11.14
N GLU A 34 -17.46 3.74 11.43
CA GLU A 34 -16.75 4.50 12.45
C GLU A 34 -16.35 5.92 12.01
N HIS A 35 -16.78 6.37 10.83
CA HIS A 35 -16.48 7.68 10.26
C HIS A 35 -14.99 7.98 10.10
N ALA A 36 -14.20 6.99 9.69
CA ALA A 36 -12.84 7.23 9.26
C ALA A 36 -12.80 7.91 7.89
N ASP A 37 -11.89 8.87 7.72
CA ASP A 37 -11.65 9.54 6.43
C ASP A 37 -10.75 8.71 5.53
N ILE A 38 -9.84 7.94 6.14
CA ILE A 38 -8.81 7.17 5.44
C ILE A 38 -8.68 5.80 6.12
N ILE A 39 -8.49 4.75 5.31
CA ILE A 39 -8.06 3.44 5.79
C ILE A 39 -6.76 3.02 5.08
N LEU A 40 -5.80 2.48 5.83
CA LEU A 40 -4.52 2.00 5.30
C LEU A 40 -4.38 0.50 5.53
N PHE A 41 -4.08 -0.21 4.45
CA PHE A 41 -3.79 -1.64 4.43
C PHE A 41 -2.28 -1.91 4.37
N PRO A 42 -1.83 -3.12 4.76
CA PRO A 42 -0.41 -3.46 4.74
C PRO A 42 0.16 -3.63 3.33
N GLU A 43 1.49 -3.69 3.22
CA GLU A 43 2.25 -4.05 2.02
C GLU A 43 1.73 -5.38 1.43
N MET A 44 1.57 -5.43 0.09
CA MET A 44 1.06 -6.62 -0.63
C MET A 44 -0.25 -7.13 0.00
N THR A 45 -1.21 -6.25 0.13
CA THR A 45 -2.46 -6.42 0.89
C THR A 45 -3.20 -7.71 0.58
N LEU A 46 -3.36 -8.04 -0.71
CA LEU A 46 -4.17 -9.19 -1.11
C LEU A 46 -3.38 -10.51 -1.18
N THR A 47 -2.05 -10.46 -1.09
CA THR A 47 -1.21 -11.66 -1.32
C THR A 47 -0.35 -12.04 -0.12
N GLY A 48 -0.10 -11.08 0.79
CA GLY A 48 1.02 -11.18 1.71
C GLY A 48 2.35 -11.07 0.96
N PHE A 49 3.46 -11.07 1.71
CA PHE A 49 4.79 -10.98 1.12
C PHE A 49 5.11 -12.26 0.34
N SER A 50 5.00 -12.19 -0.98
CA SER A 50 5.24 -13.31 -1.89
C SER A 50 6.37 -13.03 -2.86
N LEU A 51 7.20 -14.06 -3.14
CA LEU A 51 8.21 -14.05 -4.20
C LEU A 51 7.71 -14.71 -5.49
N ARG A 52 6.48 -15.23 -5.50
CA ARG A 52 5.82 -15.83 -6.66
C ARG A 52 5.15 -14.75 -7.51
N VAL A 53 5.98 -13.84 -8.04
CA VAL A 53 5.50 -12.64 -8.73
C VAL A 53 4.59 -12.98 -9.90
N LYS A 54 4.95 -13.99 -10.72
CA LYS A 54 4.18 -14.36 -11.92
C LYS A 54 2.74 -14.76 -11.62
N GLU A 55 2.52 -15.40 -10.47
CA GLU A 55 1.21 -15.86 -10.05
C GLU A 55 0.43 -14.78 -9.30
N MET A 56 1.16 -13.89 -8.61
CA MET A 56 0.56 -12.93 -7.69
C MET A 56 0.41 -11.52 -8.27
N ALA A 57 1.16 -11.19 -9.33
CA ALA A 57 1.09 -9.87 -9.95
C ALA A 57 -0.31 -9.56 -10.51
N ASP A 58 -0.59 -8.29 -10.53
CA ASP A 58 -1.76 -7.70 -11.15
C ASP A 58 -1.40 -7.31 -12.60
N TYR A 59 -2.07 -7.90 -13.56
CA TYR A 59 -1.80 -7.69 -14.99
C TYR A 59 -2.78 -6.74 -15.68
N HIS A 60 -3.94 -6.50 -15.06
CA HIS A 60 -5.06 -5.76 -15.66
C HIS A 60 -5.72 -4.79 -14.68
N GLU A 61 -4.94 -4.27 -13.73
CA GLU A 61 -5.41 -3.30 -12.72
C GLU A 61 -6.58 -3.83 -11.85
N GLU A 62 -6.68 -5.17 -11.67
CA GLU A 62 -7.78 -5.78 -10.91
C GLU A 62 -7.80 -5.30 -9.47
N THR A 63 -6.60 -5.15 -8.84
CA THR A 63 -6.49 -4.70 -7.45
C THR A 63 -6.88 -3.23 -7.32
N ILE A 64 -6.38 -2.36 -8.21
CA ILE A 64 -6.74 -0.94 -8.23
C ILE A 64 -8.24 -0.79 -8.44
N THR A 65 -8.81 -1.48 -9.45
CA THR A 65 -10.24 -1.44 -9.75
C THR A 65 -11.09 -1.88 -8.56
N TYR A 66 -10.67 -2.94 -7.86
CA TYR A 66 -11.35 -3.44 -6.67
C TYR A 66 -11.39 -2.39 -5.55
N PHE A 67 -10.25 -1.84 -5.16
CA PHE A 67 -10.18 -0.84 -4.08
C PHE A 67 -10.82 0.49 -4.47
N SER A 68 -10.71 0.93 -5.73
CA SER A 68 -11.40 2.11 -6.26
C SER A 68 -12.92 1.99 -6.14
N ALA A 69 -13.47 0.82 -6.49
CA ALA A 69 -14.91 0.56 -6.35
C ALA A 69 -15.36 0.60 -4.88
N LEU A 70 -14.57 0.05 -3.96
CA LEU A 70 -14.87 0.10 -2.52
C LEU A 70 -14.73 1.51 -1.93
N ALA A 71 -13.71 2.27 -2.35
CA ALA A 71 -13.54 3.66 -1.94
C ALA A 71 -14.77 4.50 -2.30
N ALA A 72 -15.25 4.39 -3.53
CA ALA A 72 -16.46 5.06 -3.99
C ALA A 72 -17.73 4.54 -3.27
N LYS A 73 -17.84 3.23 -3.06
CA LYS A 73 -18.98 2.61 -2.39
C LYS A 73 -19.16 3.08 -0.95
N TYR A 74 -18.06 3.19 -0.21
CA TYR A 74 -18.05 3.53 1.21
C TYR A 74 -17.67 4.98 1.49
N SER A 75 -17.37 5.77 0.46
CA SER A 75 -16.95 7.19 0.55
C SER A 75 -15.78 7.40 1.51
N ILE A 76 -14.72 6.57 1.37
CA ILE A 76 -13.53 6.57 2.22
C ILE A 76 -12.26 6.47 1.36
N MET A 77 -11.23 7.25 1.67
CA MET A 77 -9.93 7.13 1.00
C MET A 77 -9.22 5.83 1.43
N ILE A 78 -8.59 5.14 0.48
CA ILE A 78 -7.96 3.83 0.74
C ILE A 78 -6.51 3.83 0.27
N GLY A 79 -5.59 3.44 1.17
CA GLY A 79 -4.21 3.12 0.82
C GLY A 79 -3.96 1.61 0.93
N PHE A 80 -3.37 1.00 -0.10
CA PHE A 80 -3.15 -0.44 -0.18
C PHE A 80 -1.88 -0.81 -0.94
N GLY A 81 -1.31 -1.98 -0.60
CA GLY A 81 -0.16 -2.53 -1.31
C GLY A 81 -0.56 -3.55 -2.37
N TYR A 82 0.13 -3.58 -3.50
CA TYR A 82 -0.09 -4.58 -4.55
C TYR A 82 1.19 -4.84 -5.36
N ILE A 83 1.14 -5.79 -6.27
CA ILE A 83 2.28 -6.26 -7.06
C ILE A 83 1.93 -6.13 -8.54
N THR A 84 2.85 -5.56 -9.34
CA THR A 84 2.80 -5.66 -10.81
C THR A 84 4.01 -6.40 -11.36
N MET A 85 3.95 -6.79 -12.62
CA MET A 85 5.08 -7.41 -13.34
C MET A 85 5.15 -6.85 -14.78
N PRO A 86 5.69 -5.63 -14.96
CA PRO A 86 5.76 -5.00 -16.29
C PRO A 86 6.84 -5.60 -17.19
N ASP A 87 7.81 -6.31 -16.63
CA ASP A 87 8.92 -6.96 -17.34
C ASP A 87 9.24 -8.33 -16.69
N GLU A 88 10.49 -8.72 -16.62
CA GLU A 88 10.94 -9.97 -15.98
C GLU A 88 10.88 -9.92 -14.45
N PHE A 89 10.68 -8.74 -13.85
CA PHE A 89 10.71 -8.50 -12.42
C PHE A 89 9.43 -7.83 -11.93
N GLY A 90 9.03 -8.21 -10.72
CA GLY A 90 7.93 -7.54 -10.03
C GLY A 90 8.24 -6.12 -9.62
N ARG A 91 7.19 -5.35 -9.38
CA ARG A 91 7.21 -4.08 -8.67
C ARG A 91 6.28 -4.18 -7.47
N ASN A 92 6.73 -3.66 -6.35
CA ASN A 92 5.98 -3.61 -5.11
C ASN A 92 5.42 -2.19 -4.96
N HIS A 93 4.11 -2.06 -4.98
CA HIS A 93 3.42 -0.78 -5.04
C HIS A 93 2.71 -0.44 -3.74
N PHE A 94 2.59 0.86 -3.49
CA PHE A 94 1.64 1.45 -2.58
C PHE A 94 0.75 2.43 -3.36
N CYS A 95 -0.49 2.04 -3.57
CA CYS A 95 -1.50 2.88 -4.23
C CYS A 95 -2.37 3.59 -3.20
N PHE A 96 -2.78 4.83 -3.50
CA PHE A 96 -3.69 5.62 -2.69
C PHE A 96 -4.80 6.17 -3.56
N VAL A 97 -6.05 5.85 -3.20
CA VAL A 97 -7.25 6.28 -3.93
C VAL A 97 -8.11 7.21 -3.08
N ASP A 98 -8.80 8.16 -3.72
CA ASP A 98 -9.73 9.05 -3.05
C ASP A 98 -11.09 8.39 -2.79
N GLU A 99 -11.96 9.10 -2.08
CA GLU A 99 -13.33 8.66 -1.75
C GLU A 99 -14.27 8.55 -2.95
N ASN A 100 -13.86 8.97 -4.14
CA ASN A 100 -14.58 8.79 -5.40
C ASN A 100 -14.02 7.62 -6.22
N GLY A 101 -12.96 6.96 -5.73
CA GLY A 101 -12.27 5.86 -6.40
C GLY A 101 -11.22 6.31 -7.43
N SER A 102 -10.82 7.58 -7.44
CA SER A 102 -9.76 8.06 -8.33
C SER A 102 -8.39 7.79 -7.70
N VAL A 103 -7.45 7.31 -8.50
CA VAL A 103 -6.05 7.12 -8.06
C VAL A 103 -5.40 8.48 -7.85
N LEU A 104 -4.99 8.77 -6.62
CA LEU A 104 -4.25 9.98 -6.26
C LEU A 104 -2.74 9.78 -6.39
N ALA A 105 -2.26 8.59 -6.09
CA ALA A 105 -0.86 8.23 -6.18
C ALA A 105 -0.68 6.72 -6.32
N ASP A 106 0.41 6.34 -7.00
CA ASP A 106 0.90 4.98 -7.09
C ASP A 106 2.43 4.98 -6.96
N TYR A 107 2.92 4.57 -5.81
CA TYR A 107 4.34 4.59 -5.44
C TYR A 107 4.95 3.21 -5.63
N GLU A 108 6.04 3.12 -6.39
CA GLU A 108 6.87 1.91 -6.45
C GLU A 108 7.93 1.94 -5.33
N LYS A 109 7.95 0.92 -4.49
CA LYS A 109 8.96 0.74 -3.44
C LYS A 109 10.37 0.87 -4.00
N ILE A 110 11.15 1.82 -3.47
CA ILE A 110 12.51 2.12 -3.96
C ILE A 110 13.51 1.05 -3.48
N HIS A 111 13.37 0.55 -2.25
CA HIS A 111 14.34 -0.34 -1.62
C HIS A 111 13.76 -1.75 -1.40
N PRO A 112 13.88 -2.67 -2.37
CA PRO A 112 13.51 -4.07 -2.16
C PRO A 112 14.32 -4.69 -1.02
N PHE A 113 13.68 -5.54 -0.21
CA PHE A 113 14.28 -6.17 0.96
C PHE A 113 15.28 -7.28 0.59
N THR A 114 16.56 -6.92 0.47
CA THR A 114 17.64 -7.80 0.02
C THR A 114 17.79 -9.06 0.91
N HIS A 115 17.74 -8.90 2.24
CA HIS A 115 17.88 -10.02 3.17
C HIS A 115 16.70 -11.01 3.11
N GLY A 116 15.52 -10.55 2.66
CA GLY A 116 14.35 -11.40 2.41
C GLY A 116 14.34 -12.03 1.02
N GLY A 117 15.34 -11.76 0.20
CA GLY A 117 15.41 -12.28 -1.17
C GLY A 117 14.54 -11.53 -2.19
N GLU A 118 13.91 -10.43 -1.78
CA GLU A 118 13.02 -9.64 -2.66
C GLU A 118 13.73 -9.20 -3.94
N THR A 119 15.01 -8.82 -3.87
CA THR A 119 15.83 -8.41 -5.03
C THR A 119 16.00 -9.47 -6.11
N LYS A 120 15.69 -10.75 -5.82
CA LYS A 120 15.72 -11.83 -6.82
C LYS A 120 14.48 -11.85 -7.70
N ALA A 121 13.36 -11.35 -7.18
CA ALA A 121 12.05 -11.38 -7.83
C ALA A 121 11.53 -9.98 -8.19
N TYR A 122 11.98 -8.95 -7.50
CA TYR A 122 11.52 -7.57 -7.65
C TYR A 122 12.65 -6.60 -8.03
N ARG A 123 12.28 -5.49 -8.67
CA ARG A 123 13.13 -4.30 -8.85
C ARG A 123 12.52 -3.15 -8.08
N GLY A 124 13.39 -2.25 -7.61
CA GLY A 124 13.00 -1.01 -6.99
C GLY A 124 12.58 0.05 -8.01
N GLY A 125 11.65 0.91 -7.59
CA GLY A 125 11.36 2.17 -8.25
C GLY A 125 12.48 3.19 -8.07
N SER A 126 12.29 4.39 -8.60
CA SER A 126 13.28 5.48 -8.54
C SER A 126 12.69 6.81 -8.09
N GLU A 127 11.38 6.92 -8.03
CA GLU A 127 10.68 8.19 -7.80
C GLU A 127 10.14 8.27 -6.37
N ILE A 128 10.40 9.41 -5.71
CA ILE A 128 9.76 9.73 -4.44
C ILE A 128 8.33 10.17 -4.71
N CYS A 129 7.39 9.56 -4.01
CA CYS A 129 5.99 9.94 -4.10
C CYS A 129 5.63 10.96 -3.01
N HIS A 130 5.11 12.10 -3.45
CA HIS A 130 4.61 13.16 -2.59
C HIS A 130 3.35 13.76 -3.20
N ILE A 131 2.26 13.79 -2.44
CA ILE A 131 0.95 14.29 -2.88
C ILE A 131 0.33 15.24 -1.85
N SER A 132 -0.61 16.04 -2.31
CA SER A 132 -1.43 16.90 -1.45
C SER A 132 -2.84 16.36 -1.37
N VAL A 133 -3.30 16.12 -0.14
CA VAL A 133 -4.68 15.70 0.15
C VAL A 133 -5.21 16.64 1.25
N ASP A 134 -6.06 17.57 0.89
CA ASP A 134 -6.48 18.67 1.76
C ASP A 134 -5.28 19.43 2.36
N GLU A 135 -5.16 19.43 3.69
CA GLU A 135 -4.06 20.05 4.42
C GLU A 135 -2.85 19.11 4.61
N MET A 136 -2.98 17.82 4.23
CA MET A 136 -1.87 16.88 4.31
C MET A 136 -0.94 17.05 3.11
N ARG A 137 0.35 17.12 3.39
CA ARG A 137 1.45 16.96 2.43
C ARG A 137 2.05 15.60 2.69
N LEU A 138 1.58 14.63 1.92
CA LEU A 138 1.77 13.21 2.20
C LEU A 138 2.94 12.63 1.41
N GLY A 139 3.93 12.08 2.14
CA GLY A 139 4.95 11.20 1.58
C GLY A 139 4.52 9.73 1.71
N MET A 140 4.93 8.89 0.76
CA MET A 140 4.62 7.46 0.74
C MET A 140 5.90 6.62 0.80
N ALA A 141 5.84 5.50 1.52
CA ALA A 141 6.95 4.57 1.67
C ALA A 141 6.43 3.13 1.92
N VAL A 142 7.27 2.13 1.60
CA VAL A 142 6.92 0.72 1.80
C VAL A 142 8.02 0.01 2.58
N CYS A 143 7.69 -0.48 3.75
CA CYS A 143 8.40 -1.49 4.54
C CYS A 143 9.92 -1.20 4.70
N TYR A 144 10.76 -1.78 3.86
CA TYR A 144 12.22 -1.68 3.95
C TYR A 144 12.74 -0.27 3.66
N ASP A 145 11.97 0.58 2.97
CA ASP A 145 12.28 2.01 2.78
C ASP A 145 12.54 2.72 4.10
N LEU A 146 11.90 2.28 5.20
CA LEU A 146 12.12 2.82 6.55
C LEU A 146 13.59 2.83 6.99
N ARG A 147 14.41 1.97 6.41
CA ARG A 147 15.84 1.84 6.76
C ARG A 147 16.74 2.85 6.04
N PHE A 148 16.18 3.67 5.16
CA PHE A 148 16.91 4.58 4.29
C PHE A 148 16.50 6.04 4.58
N PRO A 149 17.08 6.69 5.61
CA PRO A 149 16.75 8.06 5.97
C PRO A 149 17.04 9.06 4.84
N GLU A 150 17.93 8.71 3.90
CA GLU A 150 18.25 9.51 2.73
C GLU A 150 17.05 9.70 1.81
N MET A 151 16.18 8.70 1.70
CA MET A 151 14.93 8.79 0.96
C MET A 151 14.00 9.85 1.56
N PHE A 152 13.80 9.80 2.86
CA PHE A 152 12.92 10.75 3.57
C PHE A 152 13.46 12.19 3.52
N ARG A 153 14.78 12.37 3.48
CA ARG A 153 15.41 13.70 3.33
C ARG A 153 15.20 14.32 1.95
N GLN A 154 14.85 13.52 0.95
CA GLN A 154 14.56 14.01 -0.40
C GLN A 154 13.08 14.38 -0.58
N MET A 155 12.22 14.05 0.38
CA MET A 155 10.84 14.52 0.38
C MET A 155 10.79 16.05 0.52
N PRO A 156 9.78 16.73 -0.09
CA PRO A 156 9.61 18.16 0.07
C PRO A 156 9.56 18.59 1.55
N LEU A 157 10.11 19.77 1.86
CA LEU A 157 10.21 20.28 3.23
C LEU A 157 8.86 20.56 3.90
N ASP A 158 7.81 20.69 3.11
CA ASP A 158 6.44 20.88 3.59
C ASP A 158 5.72 19.55 3.87
N THR A 159 6.36 18.39 3.65
CA THR A 159 5.82 17.08 4.02
C THR A 159 5.51 17.03 5.51
N ASN A 160 4.25 16.86 5.86
CA ASN A 160 3.79 16.86 7.25
C ASN A 160 3.22 15.51 7.72
N VAL A 161 2.99 14.57 6.78
CA VAL A 161 2.53 13.20 7.04
C VAL A 161 3.31 12.23 6.17
N ILE A 162 3.70 11.09 6.71
CA ILE A 162 4.29 9.99 5.94
C ILE A 162 3.47 8.73 6.22
N PHE A 163 2.90 8.14 5.18
CA PHE A 163 2.30 6.82 5.25
C PHE A 163 3.33 5.76 4.85
N LEU A 164 3.53 4.81 5.74
CA LEU A 164 4.39 3.66 5.50
C LEU A 164 3.58 2.39 5.73
N ILE A 165 3.40 1.63 4.66
CA ILE A 165 2.78 0.31 4.74
C ILE A 165 3.85 -0.77 4.81
N ALA A 166 3.59 -1.83 5.57
CA ALA A 166 4.56 -2.91 5.75
C ALA A 166 3.86 -4.25 6.00
N ASN A 167 4.56 -5.33 5.65
CA ASN A 167 4.18 -6.69 5.99
C ASN A 167 5.40 -7.40 6.59
N TRP A 168 5.57 -7.25 7.91
CA TRP A 168 6.70 -7.84 8.61
C TRP A 168 6.31 -9.17 9.25
N PRO A 169 7.16 -10.21 9.12
CA PRO A 169 6.88 -11.48 9.73
C PRO A 169 6.92 -11.38 11.27
N GLU A 170 6.03 -12.12 11.94
CA GLU A 170 5.90 -12.15 13.40
C GLU A 170 7.24 -12.40 14.12
N SER A 171 8.11 -13.20 13.53
CA SER A 171 9.45 -13.48 14.08
C SER A 171 10.35 -12.26 14.24
N ARG A 172 9.96 -11.10 13.68
CA ARG A 172 10.70 -9.83 13.77
C ARG A 172 10.08 -8.81 14.74
N ILE A 173 9.02 -9.17 15.44
CA ILE A 173 8.37 -8.32 16.45
C ILE A 173 9.19 -8.23 17.77
N ARG A 174 10.34 -8.89 17.86
CA ARG A 174 11.20 -8.92 19.06
C ARG A 174 12.24 -7.83 19.05
#